data_d561e37aa7151766bcdc4d54a31720fc
#
_entry.id   d561e37aa7151766bcdc4d54a31720fc
#
_cell.length_a   1.000
_cell.length_b   1.000
_cell.length_c   1.000
_cell.angle_alpha   90.00
_cell.angle_beta   90.00
_cell.angle_gamma   90.00
#
_symmetry.space_group_name_H-M   'P 1'
#
loop_
_entity.id
_entity.type
_entity.pdbx_description
1 polymer ?
#
loop_
_entity_poly.entity_id
_entity_poly.type
_entity_poly.pdbx_seq_one_letter_code
_entity_poly.pdbx_strand_id
1 'polypeptide(L)'
;MTIDLLAIQPHQISRDLREKIVVIYGEPKVGKTTIASQFPKALLLAFEKGYNALAGVMAQNVTKWAEFKKVLKQLENKAVQEKFETIVVDTADLSYASCEKFILQREGVDKIGDIPYGGGYKLVRDEFDTSLRSIPMMGYGLVMVSHAQVQTVSAEDGTEYSKTVPTLAKQPRGIVLSMADIIGYAKSIEREGESRTVLFLRGTPQFEAGSRFKHTPPVIKFEYDSLVKAIAEAIEKEEQEKGQTEIVETNSNAFEVETISFEDLKAEIKDLTAELIKVQGADTAKKTMKDLVETHLGKGRTLKDVTELQAEQLSLVAYDLREMLKIA
;
A
#
# COMPACT_ATOMS: atom_id res chain seq x y z
N MET A 1 -0.12 -1.56 -22.12
CA MET A 1 -1.60 -1.37 -22.08
C MET A 1 -1.93 -0.01 -22.68
N THR A 2 -2.81 0.06 -23.67
CA THR A 2 -3.28 1.35 -24.18
C THR A 2 -4.26 1.92 -23.16
N ILE A 3 -4.02 3.14 -22.67
CA ILE A 3 -4.96 3.83 -21.75
C ILE A 3 -6.15 4.26 -22.60
N ASP A 4 -7.32 3.65 -22.37
CA ASP A 4 -8.58 4.03 -23.01
C ASP A 4 -9.57 4.57 -21.96
N LEU A 5 -9.67 5.88 -21.88
CA LEU A 5 -10.55 6.55 -20.93
C LEU A 5 -12.04 6.32 -21.25
N LEU A 6 -12.39 5.96 -22.49
CA LEU A 6 -13.78 5.71 -22.88
C LEU A 6 -14.26 4.31 -22.46
N ALA A 7 -13.33 3.39 -22.20
CA ALA A 7 -13.63 2.03 -21.74
C ALA A 7 -13.77 1.93 -20.20
N ILE A 8 -13.53 3.01 -19.44
CA ILE A 8 -13.61 3.01 -17.98
C ILE A 8 -15.04 2.71 -17.52
N GLN A 9 -15.18 1.69 -16.66
CA GLN A 9 -16.43 1.33 -16.01
C GLN A 9 -16.48 1.91 -14.59
N PRO A 10 -17.69 2.15 -14.03
CA PRO A 10 -17.84 2.55 -12.64
C PRO A 10 -17.16 1.54 -11.70
N HIS A 11 -16.50 2.07 -10.66
CA HIS A 11 -15.88 1.22 -9.65
C HIS A 11 -16.92 0.42 -8.88
N GLN A 12 -16.69 -0.89 -8.75
CA GLN A 12 -17.54 -1.80 -7.98
C GLN A 12 -16.93 -2.01 -6.58
N ILE A 13 -17.75 -1.99 -5.55
CA ILE A 13 -17.30 -2.17 -4.16
C ILE A 13 -17.48 -3.63 -3.75
N SER A 14 -16.40 -4.33 -3.36
CA SER A 14 -16.49 -5.68 -2.84
C SER A 14 -16.93 -5.69 -1.36
N ARG A 15 -17.76 -6.67 -0.98
CA ARG A 15 -18.22 -6.86 0.40
C ARG A 15 -17.17 -7.47 1.31
N ASP A 16 -16.20 -8.18 0.75
CA ASP A 16 -15.17 -8.84 1.54
C ASP A 16 -14.00 -7.90 1.90
N LEU A 17 -13.09 -8.41 2.73
CA LEU A 17 -11.92 -7.65 3.20
C LEU A 17 -10.63 -7.98 2.44
N ARG A 18 -10.67 -8.75 1.35
CA ARG A 18 -9.48 -9.24 0.64
C ARG A 18 -8.60 -8.14 0.12
N GLU A 19 -9.19 -7.07 -0.39
CA GLU A 19 -8.47 -5.94 -0.99
C GLU A 19 -8.44 -4.70 -0.11
N LYS A 20 -8.90 -4.82 1.13
CA LYS A 20 -8.93 -3.67 2.03
C LYS A 20 -7.61 -3.52 2.77
N ILE A 21 -7.27 -2.28 3.05
CA ILE A 21 -6.14 -1.94 3.90
C ILE A 21 -6.67 -1.71 5.31
N VAL A 22 -6.30 -2.60 6.23
CA VAL A 22 -6.80 -2.60 7.60
C VAL A 22 -5.66 -2.39 8.58
N VAL A 23 -5.81 -1.43 9.47
CA VAL A 23 -4.90 -1.21 10.59
C VAL A 23 -5.59 -1.63 11.87
N ILE A 24 -4.98 -2.53 12.63
CA ILE A 24 -5.47 -2.97 13.94
C ILE A 24 -4.40 -2.65 14.98
N TYR A 25 -4.72 -1.78 15.92
CA TYR A 25 -3.79 -1.47 16.99
C TYR A 25 -4.46 -1.60 18.37
N GLY A 26 -3.65 -1.75 19.41
CA GLY A 26 -4.16 -1.95 20.75
C GLY A 26 -3.08 -2.45 21.71
N GLU A 27 -3.46 -2.69 22.96
CA GLU A 27 -2.56 -3.19 24.00
C GLU A 27 -1.93 -4.55 23.62
N PRO A 28 -0.77 -4.90 24.18
CA PRO A 28 -0.20 -6.22 24.03
C PRO A 28 -1.18 -7.32 24.47
N LYS A 29 -1.18 -8.45 23.76
CA LYS A 29 -1.95 -9.67 24.11
C LYS A 29 -3.47 -9.55 23.98
N VAL A 30 -4.03 -8.49 23.39
CA VAL A 30 -5.50 -8.38 23.16
C VAL A 30 -6.01 -9.25 22.01
N GLY A 31 -5.13 -9.98 21.29
CA GLY A 31 -5.51 -10.89 20.18
C GLY A 31 -5.35 -10.31 18.79
N LYS A 32 -4.57 -9.24 18.59
CA LYS A 32 -4.36 -8.59 17.28
C LYS A 32 -3.85 -9.54 16.20
N THR A 33 -2.77 -10.27 16.48
CA THR A 33 -2.22 -11.28 15.57
C THR A 33 -3.23 -12.38 15.25
N THR A 34 -4.04 -12.79 16.25
CA THR A 34 -5.08 -13.81 16.09
C THR A 34 -6.12 -13.38 15.07
N ILE A 35 -6.70 -12.20 15.21
CA ILE A 35 -7.71 -11.71 14.26
C ILE A 35 -7.09 -11.46 12.87
N ALA A 36 -5.87 -10.91 12.81
CA ALA A 36 -5.18 -10.66 11.55
C ALA A 36 -4.88 -11.96 10.77
N SER A 37 -4.59 -13.06 11.47
CA SER A 37 -4.35 -14.36 10.85
C SER A 37 -5.62 -15.04 10.31
N GLN A 38 -6.81 -14.55 10.65
CA GLN A 38 -8.10 -15.07 10.16
C GLN A 38 -8.54 -14.46 8.84
N PHE A 39 -7.83 -13.45 8.33
CA PHE A 39 -8.10 -12.90 7.01
C PHE A 39 -7.87 -13.95 5.91
N PRO A 40 -8.57 -13.85 4.76
CA PRO A 40 -8.51 -14.86 3.71
C PRO A 40 -7.09 -15.14 3.23
N LYS A 41 -6.69 -16.42 3.27
CA LYS A 41 -5.35 -16.89 2.83
C LYS A 41 -4.20 -15.99 3.33
N ALA A 42 -4.24 -15.61 4.60
CA ALA A 42 -3.30 -14.66 5.19
C ALA A 42 -1.86 -15.22 5.22
N LEU A 43 -0.90 -14.41 4.76
CA LEU A 43 0.53 -14.59 5.00
C LEU A 43 0.97 -13.59 6.07
N LEU A 44 1.37 -14.09 7.23
CA LEU A 44 1.89 -13.28 8.32
C LEU A 44 3.38 -13.02 8.11
N LEU A 45 3.75 -11.75 7.90
CA LEU A 45 5.12 -11.28 7.90
C LEU A 45 5.49 -10.85 9.31
N ALA A 46 6.15 -11.74 10.05
CA ALA A 46 6.40 -11.59 11.46
C ALA A 46 7.73 -10.87 11.72
N PHE A 47 7.65 -9.60 12.10
CA PHE A 47 8.78 -8.83 12.62
C PHE A 47 9.03 -9.09 14.11
N GLU A 48 8.07 -9.75 14.78
CA GLU A 48 8.20 -10.26 16.14
C GLU A 48 7.63 -11.68 16.27
N LYS A 49 7.98 -12.39 17.35
CA LYS A 49 7.50 -13.77 17.59
C LYS A 49 6.14 -13.81 18.29
N GLY A 50 5.15 -13.07 17.78
CA GLY A 50 3.80 -12.97 18.37
C GLY A 50 2.89 -14.17 18.09
N TYR A 51 3.21 -15.04 17.14
CA TYR A 51 2.34 -16.11 16.63
C TYR A 51 2.61 -17.51 17.20
N ASN A 52 3.52 -17.67 18.16
CA ASN A 52 3.90 -18.99 18.71
C ASN A 52 2.72 -19.80 19.27
N ALA A 53 1.65 -19.16 19.69
CA ALA A 53 0.44 -19.81 20.22
C ALA A 53 -0.62 -20.10 19.14
N LEU A 54 -0.38 -19.75 17.87
CA LEU A 54 -1.35 -19.84 16.78
C LEU A 54 -1.02 -21.03 15.87
N ALA A 55 -1.79 -22.11 16.01
CA ALA A 55 -1.64 -23.28 15.14
C ALA A 55 -2.17 -22.99 13.73
N GLY A 56 -1.48 -23.51 12.70
CA GLY A 56 -1.95 -23.44 11.30
C GLY A 56 -1.73 -22.09 10.60
N VAL A 57 -1.14 -21.10 11.26
CA VAL A 57 -0.84 -19.80 10.65
C VAL A 57 0.32 -19.92 9.66
N MET A 58 0.12 -19.41 8.44
CA MET A 58 1.18 -19.29 7.44
C MET A 58 2.01 -18.06 7.77
N ALA A 59 3.19 -18.24 8.34
CA ALA A 59 4.06 -17.16 8.80
C ALA A 59 5.45 -17.23 8.16
N GLN A 60 5.95 -16.06 7.75
CA GLN A 60 7.33 -15.84 7.33
C GLN A 60 8.00 -14.90 8.34
N ASN A 61 9.06 -15.36 8.99
CA ASN A 61 9.87 -14.48 9.83
C ASN A 61 10.61 -13.46 8.97
N VAL A 62 10.52 -12.19 9.36
CA VAL A 62 11.18 -11.07 8.70
C VAL A 62 11.92 -10.26 9.75
N THR A 63 13.22 -10.54 9.92
CA THR A 63 14.04 -9.88 10.95
C THR A 63 14.77 -8.64 10.42
N LYS A 64 14.87 -8.53 9.09
CA LYS A 64 15.59 -7.45 8.40
C LYS A 64 14.75 -6.92 7.24
N TRP A 65 14.84 -5.61 6.98
CA TRP A 65 14.13 -4.99 5.85
C TRP A 65 14.51 -5.61 4.50
N ALA A 66 15.77 -6.02 4.32
CA ALA A 66 16.20 -6.74 3.12
C ALA A 66 15.46 -8.08 2.89
N GLU A 67 15.02 -8.75 3.96
CA GLU A 67 14.17 -9.95 3.85
C GLU A 67 12.75 -9.58 3.43
N PHE A 68 12.21 -8.48 3.97
CA PHE A 68 10.93 -7.93 3.53
C PHE A 68 10.96 -7.58 2.03
N LYS A 69 11.99 -6.92 1.54
CA LYS A 69 12.16 -6.63 0.10
C LYS A 69 12.19 -7.90 -0.75
N LYS A 70 12.81 -8.98 -0.28
CA LYS A 70 12.79 -10.28 -0.97
C LYS A 70 11.39 -10.90 -0.99
N VAL A 71 10.63 -10.75 0.10
CA VAL A 71 9.23 -11.19 0.13
C VAL A 71 8.41 -10.40 -0.87
N LEU A 72 8.51 -9.06 -0.90
CA LEU A 72 7.79 -8.22 -1.88
C LEU A 72 8.05 -8.68 -3.31
N LYS A 73 9.30 -9.01 -3.65
CA LYS A 73 9.61 -9.53 -4.99
C LYS A 73 8.98 -10.91 -5.26
N GLN A 74 8.82 -11.76 -4.25
CA GLN A 74 8.12 -13.04 -4.43
C GLN A 74 6.60 -12.87 -4.58
N LEU A 75 6.01 -11.82 -3.99
CA LEU A 75 4.59 -11.52 -4.13
C LEU A 75 4.18 -11.16 -5.57
N GLU A 76 5.12 -10.78 -6.43
CA GLU A 76 4.88 -10.55 -7.85
C GLU A 76 4.59 -11.85 -8.64
N ASN A 77 4.93 -13.02 -8.05
CA ASN A 77 4.76 -14.31 -8.70
C ASN A 77 3.30 -14.78 -8.65
N LYS A 78 2.72 -15.11 -9.79
CA LYS A 78 1.32 -15.58 -9.91
C LYS A 78 1.00 -16.77 -9.00
N ALA A 79 1.90 -17.76 -8.87
CA ALA A 79 1.68 -18.90 -7.98
C ALA A 79 1.61 -18.49 -6.49
N VAL A 80 2.28 -17.39 -6.11
CA VAL A 80 2.19 -16.82 -4.76
C VAL A 80 0.87 -16.05 -4.59
N GLN A 81 0.41 -15.32 -5.61
CA GLN A 81 -0.88 -14.63 -5.62
C GLN A 81 -2.07 -15.60 -5.53
N GLU A 82 -2.00 -16.76 -6.16
CA GLU A 82 -3.03 -17.82 -6.03
C GLU A 82 -3.08 -18.42 -4.63
N LYS A 83 -1.93 -18.48 -3.95
CA LYS A 83 -1.79 -19.07 -2.62
C LYS A 83 -2.19 -18.12 -1.50
N PHE A 84 -1.87 -16.84 -1.62
CA PHE A 84 -2.10 -15.82 -0.59
C PHE A 84 -2.97 -14.70 -1.14
N GLU A 85 -3.91 -14.21 -0.34
CA GLU A 85 -4.81 -13.11 -0.70
C GLU A 85 -4.61 -11.90 0.22
N THR A 86 -4.10 -12.11 1.43
CA THR A 86 -3.87 -11.06 2.42
C THR A 86 -2.45 -11.12 2.97
N ILE A 87 -1.79 -10.00 3.02
CA ILE A 87 -0.48 -9.85 3.66
C ILE A 87 -0.66 -9.16 5.00
N VAL A 88 -0.19 -9.79 6.06
CA VAL A 88 -0.23 -9.25 7.42
C VAL A 88 1.16 -8.80 7.83
N VAL A 89 1.34 -7.54 8.19
CA VAL A 89 2.59 -6.98 8.74
C VAL A 89 2.46 -6.88 10.26
N ASP A 90 3.15 -7.73 11.00
CA ASP A 90 3.08 -7.83 12.46
C ASP A 90 4.50 -7.73 13.09
N THR A 91 4.88 -6.53 13.58
CA THR A 91 4.12 -5.30 13.69
C THR A 91 4.67 -4.19 12.77
N ALA A 92 3.83 -3.24 12.43
CA ALA A 92 4.20 -2.10 11.59
C ALA A 92 5.29 -1.21 12.24
N ASP A 93 5.28 -1.07 13.54
CA ASP A 93 6.29 -0.33 14.33
C ASP A 93 7.67 -0.96 14.20
N LEU A 94 7.79 -2.29 14.35
CA LEU A 94 9.07 -2.99 14.17
C LEU A 94 9.51 -3.05 12.70
N SER A 95 8.55 -3.13 11.78
CA SER A 95 8.86 -3.06 10.35
C SER A 95 9.47 -1.71 9.98
N TYR A 96 8.94 -0.60 10.53
CA TYR A 96 9.51 0.73 10.33
C TYR A 96 10.91 0.85 10.92
N ALA A 97 11.13 0.38 12.15
CA ALA A 97 12.46 0.38 12.77
C ALA A 97 13.48 -0.42 11.96
N SER A 98 13.04 -1.54 11.34
CA SER A 98 13.87 -2.34 10.44
C SER A 98 14.20 -1.60 9.14
N CYS A 99 13.24 -0.83 8.59
CA CYS A 99 13.43 0.03 7.42
C CYS A 99 14.44 1.16 7.73
N GLU A 100 14.29 1.85 8.86
CA GLU A 100 15.22 2.89 9.29
C GLU A 100 16.64 2.34 9.40
N LYS A 101 16.83 1.22 10.07
CA LYS A 101 18.13 0.56 10.19
C LYS A 101 18.73 0.19 8.83
N PHE A 102 17.91 -0.27 7.90
CA PHE A 102 18.34 -0.59 6.53
C PHE A 102 18.86 0.65 5.81
N ILE A 103 18.17 1.79 5.92
CA ILE A 103 18.61 3.05 5.31
C ILE A 103 19.90 3.55 5.96
N LEU A 104 20.02 3.53 7.29
CA LEU A 104 21.26 3.90 7.99
C LEU A 104 22.46 3.10 7.49
N GLN A 105 22.29 1.77 7.36
CA GLN A 105 23.36 0.89 6.85
C GLN A 105 23.70 1.18 5.38
N ARG A 106 22.68 1.47 4.54
CA ARG A 106 22.89 1.81 3.13
C ARG A 106 23.68 3.10 2.97
N GLU A 107 23.35 4.11 3.78
CA GLU A 107 24.01 5.43 3.74
C GLU A 107 25.34 5.45 4.53
N GLY A 108 25.66 4.39 5.27
CA GLY A 108 26.90 4.29 6.05
C GLY A 108 26.97 5.24 7.24
N VAL A 109 25.82 5.55 7.86
CA VAL A 109 25.72 6.47 8.99
C VAL A 109 25.11 5.78 10.22
N ASP A 110 25.39 6.33 11.41
CA ASP A 110 24.87 5.79 12.67
C ASP A 110 23.50 6.36 13.06
N LYS A 111 23.20 7.57 12.62
CA LYS A 111 21.96 8.29 12.96
C LYS A 111 21.33 8.92 11.70
N ILE A 112 19.99 8.96 11.69
CA ILE A 112 19.24 9.53 10.56
C ILE A 112 19.55 11.02 10.34
N GLY A 113 19.89 11.75 11.42
CA GLY A 113 20.27 13.17 11.36
C GLY A 113 21.66 13.44 10.76
N ASP A 114 22.51 12.41 10.63
CA ASP A 114 23.85 12.53 10.04
C ASP A 114 23.77 12.61 8.51
N ILE A 115 22.62 12.26 7.92
CA ILE A 115 22.36 12.45 6.51
C ILE A 115 22.03 13.93 6.24
N PRO A 116 22.81 14.61 5.34
CA PRO A 116 22.68 16.04 5.15
C PRO A 116 21.26 16.53 4.78
N TYR A 117 20.93 17.75 5.17
CA TYR A 117 19.70 18.48 4.81
C TYR A 117 18.40 17.80 5.21
N GLY A 118 18.41 16.95 6.25
CA GLY A 118 17.23 16.19 6.66
C GLY A 118 16.80 15.10 5.68
N GLY A 119 17.63 14.81 4.69
CA GLY A 119 17.36 13.81 3.65
C GLY A 119 17.10 12.42 4.19
N GLY A 120 17.70 12.06 5.32
CA GLY A 120 17.53 10.75 5.95
C GLY A 120 16.09 10.40 6.30
N TYR A 121 15.36 11.33 6.91
CA TYR A 121 13.95 11.13 7.23
C TYR A 121 13.09 10.92 5.97
N LYS A 122 13.41 11.65 4.90
CA LYS A 122 12.74 11.47 3.61
C LYS A 122 13.04 10.10 3.01
N LEU A 123 14.30 9.66 3.03
CA LEU A 123 14.70 8.36 2.49
C LEU A 123 13.98 7.19 3.20
N VAL A 124 13.92 7.21 4.53
CA VAL A 124 13.20 6.18 5.30
C VAL A 124 11.71 6.22 5.00
N ARG A 125 11.12 7.41 4.97
CA ARG A 125 9.70 7.60 4.66
C ARG A 125 9.36 7.04 3.28
N ASP A 126 10.11 7.45 2.25
CA ASP A 126 9.81 7.08 0.87
C ASP A 126 10.02 5.57 0.65
N GLU A 127 11.06 4.96 1.23
CA GLU A 127 11.29 3.52 1.18
C GLU A 127 10.15 2.74 1.87
N PHE A 128 9.73 3.19 3.06
CA PHE A 128 8.66 2.55 3.83
C PHE A 128 7.31 2.66 3.14
N ASP A 129 6.93 3.87 2.71
CA ASP A 129 5.65 4.15 2.03
C ASP A 129 5.54 3.37 0.71
N THR A 130 6.57 3.45 -0.15
CA THR A 130 6.59 2.74 -1.43
C THR A 130 6.49 1.22 -1.23
N SER A 131 7.23 0.67 -0.27
CA SER A 131 7.23 -0.76 -0.02
C SER A 131 5.89 -1.27 0.51
N LEU A 132 5.21 -0.53 1.40
CA LEU A 132 3.88 -0.92 1.87
C LEU A 132 2.80 -0.77 0.79
N ARG A 133 2.83 0.32 0.02
CA ARG A 133 1.86 0.56 -1.05
C ARG A 133 1.98 -0.42 -2.20
N SER A 134 3.15 -1.00 -2.44
CA SER A 134 3.30 -2.02 -3.48
C SER A 134 2.44 -3.26 -3.23
N ILE A 135 2.14 -3.60 -1.96
CA ILE A 135 1.35 -4.78 -1.62
C ILE A 135 -0.09 -4.70 -2.17
N PRO A 136 -0.91 -3.68 -1.83
CA PRO A 136 -2.25 -3.56 -2.39
C PRO A 136 -2.24 -3.31 -3.91
N MET A 137 -1.20 -2.67 -4.47
CA MET A 137 -1.07 -2.51 -5.93
C MET A 137 -0.92 -3.85 -6.65
N MET A 138 -0.35 -4.86 -5.99
CA MET A 138 -0.29 -6.25 -6.51
C MET A 138 -1.59 -7.03 -6.32
N GLY A 139 -2.66 -6.42 -5.77
CA GLY A 139 -3.97 -7.05 -5.56
C GLY A 139 -4.12 -7.79 -4.25
N TYR A 140 -3.20 -7.65 -3.30
CA TYR A 140 -3.34 -8.24 -1.96
C TYR A 140 -4.10 -7.29 -1.02
N GLY A 141 -4.90 -7.86 -0.12
CA GLY A 141 -5.30 -7.16 1.09
C GLY A 141 -4.08 -6.92 1.98
N LEU A 142 -4.07 -5.80 2.70
CA LEU A 142 -2.99 -5.46 3.63
C LEU A 142 -3.54 -5.24 5.03
N VAL A 143 -3.08 -6.05 5.98
CA VAL A 143 -3.39 -5.89 7.41
C VAL A 143 -2.12 -5.48 8.14
N MET A 144 -2.16 -4.34 8.80
CA MET A 144 -1.04 -3.84 9.61
C MET A 144 -1.42 -3.87 11.09
N VAL A 145 -0.63 -4.59 11.87
CA VAL A 145 -0.79 -4.66 13.33
C VAL A 145 0.19 -3.69 13.99
N SER A 146 -0.26 -2.96 15.01
CA SER A 146 0.58 -2.07 15.81
C SER A 146 0.22 -2.16 17.29
N HIS A 147 1.14 -1.80 18.17
CA HIS A 147 0.84 -1.60 19.58
C HIS A 147 0.17 -0.24 19.81
N ALA A 148 -0.41 -0.05 20.99
CA ALA A 148 -0.98 1.22 21.42
C ALA A 148 -0.03 1.96 22.36
N GLN A 149 0.00 3.28 22.23
CA GLN A 149 0.62 4.19 23.20
C GLN A 149 -0.30 5.35 23.50
N VAL A 150 -0.14 5.92 24.70
CA VAL A 150 -0.81 7.14 25.09
C VAL A 150 0.12 8.31 24.83
N GLN A 151 -0.39 9.36 24.20
CA GLN A 151 0.31 10.64 24.02
C GLN A 151 -0.53 11.79 24.54
N THR A 152 0.11 12.83 25.05
CA THR A 152 -0.55 14.09 25.40
C THR A 152 -0.74 14.92 24.12
N VAL A 153 -1.92 15.47 23.95
CA VAL A 153 -2.31 16.34 22.83
C VAL A 153 -2.86 17.63 23.43
N SER A 154 -2.44 18.77 22.91
CA SER A 154 -2.99 20.07 23.27
C SER A 154 -4.15 20.41 22.35
N ALA A 155 -5.30 20.76 22.89
CA ALA A 155 -6.44 21.29 22.17
C ALA A 155 -6.21 22.76 21.76
N GLU A 156 -7.06 23.28 20.90
CA GLU A 156 -6.97 24.68 20.42
C GLU A 156 -7.12 25.72 21.55
N ASP A 157 -7.87 25.37 22.60
CA ASP A 157 -8.06 26.20 23.81
C ASP A 157 -6.89 26.10 24.83
N GLY A 158 -5.84 25.34 24.51
CA GLY A 158 -4.68 25.10 25.34
C GLY A 158 -4.86 24.02 26.40
N THR A 159 -6.04 23.36 26.46
CA THR A 159 -6.21 22.21 27.37
C THR A 159 -5.47 21.00 26.84
N GLU A 160 -4.88 20.22 27.76
CA GLU A 160 -4.19 18.98 27.42
C GLU A 160 -5.08 17.77 27.73
N TYR A 161 -5.06 16.81 26.82
CA TYR A 161 -5.76 15.54 27.01
C TYR A 161 -4.92 14.36 26.52
N SER A 162 -5.20 13.18 27.08
CA SER A 162 -4.55 11.94 26.66
C SER A 162 -5.27 11.33 25.47
N LYS A 163 -4.48 10.96 24.43
CA LYS A 163 -4.98 10.27 23.25
C LYS A 163 -4.23 8.96 23.02
N THR A 164 -4.96 7.87 22.86
CA THR A 164 -4.38 6.57 22.49
C THR A 164 -4.23 6.47 20.98
N VAL A 165 -3.02 6.14 20.55
CA VAL A 165 -2.64 6.07 19.12
C VAL A 165 -1.74 4.85 18.89
N PRO A 166 -1.55 4.41 17.62
CA PRO A 166 -0.51 3.41 17.29
C PRO A 166 0.89 3.85 17.74
N THR A 167 1.70 2.90 18.17
CA THR A 167 3.07 3.14 18.71
C THR A 167 4.06 3.68 17.67
N LEU A 168 3.67 3.76 16.41
CA LEU A 168 4.45 4.37 15.35
C LEU A 168 4.80 5.83 15.66
N ALA A 169 6.02 6.26 15.34
CA ALA A 169 6.40 7.67 15.34
C ALA A 169 5.48 8.48 14.40
N LYS A 170 5.41 9.80 14.57
CA LYS A 170 4.45 10.66 13.86
C LYS A 170 4.43 10.46 12.35
N GLN A 171 5.62 10.37 11.74
CA GLN A 171 5.74 10.24 10.27
C GLN A 171 5.24 8.89 9.74
N PRO A 172 5.73 7.71 10.19
CA PRO A 172 5.22 6.41 9.73
C PRO A 172 3.77 6.17 10.12
N ARG A 173 3.32 6.70 11.28
CA ARG A 173 1.91 6.65 11.66
C ARG A 173 1.02 7.38 10.64
N GLY A 174 1.44 8.56 10.17
CA GLY A 174 0.75 9.28 9.12
C GLY A 174 0.63 8.46 7.83
N ILE A 175 1.68 7.76 7.41
CA ILE A 175 1.66 6.87 6.25
C ILE A 175 0.64 5.74 6.46
N VAL A 176 0.79 4.98 7.52
CA VAL A 176 -0.02 3.80 7.83
C VAL A 176 -1.51 4.13 7.95
N LEU A 177 -1.85 5.22 8.68
CA LEU A 177 -3.24 5.60 8.88
C LEU A 177 -3.86 6.23 7.62
N SER A 178 -3.10 6.96 6.81
CA SER A 178 -3.63 7.61 5.60
C SER A 178 -3.98 6.62 4.49
N MET A 179 -3.26 5.51 4.40
CA MET A 179 -3.53 4.48 3.40
C MET A 179 -4.67 3.54 3.81
N ALA A 180 -4.97 3.43 5.10
CA ALA A 180 -5.95 2.49 5.62
C ALA A 180 -7.39 2.82 5.19
N ASP A 181 -8.15 1.78 4.82
CA ASP A 181 -9.60 1.84 4.63
C ASP A 181 -10.32 1.72 5.99
N ILE A 182 -9.73 0.95 6.90
CA ILE A 182 -10.27 0.69 8.24
C ILE A 182 -9.14 0.83 9.26
N ILE A 183 -9.37 1.64 10.29
CA ILE A 183 -8.50 1.80 11.45
C ILE A 183 -9.27 1.32 12.66
N GLY A 184 -8.88 0.17 13.20
CA GLY A 184 -9.51 -0.46 14.35
C GLY A 184 -8.65 -0.32 15.62
N TYR A 185 -9.24 0.21 16.69
CA TYR A 185 -8.64 0.23 18.02
C TYR A 185 -9.18 -0.92 18.86
N ALA A 186 -8.35 -1.92 19.13
CA ALA A 186 -8.68 -3.07 19.97
C ALA A 186 -8.43 -2.74 21.45
N LYS A 187 -9.44 -2.87 22.28
CA LYS A 187 -9.38 -2.59 23.72
C LYS A 187 -10.18 -3.61 24.51
N SER A 188 -9.61 -4.08 25.61
CA SER A 188 -10.35 -4.83 26.61
C SER A 188 -11.17 -3.88 27.48
N ILE A 189 -12.47 -4.17 27.59
CA ILE A 189 -13.40 -3.45 28.42
C ILE A 189 -13.97 -4.40 29.46
N GLU A 190 -14.19 -3.91 30.67
CA GLU A 190 -14.88 -4.65 31.72
C GLU A 190 -16.36 -4.24 31.73
N ARG A 191 -17.24 -5.21 31.63
CA ARG A 191 -18.68 -5.01 31.74
C ARG A 191 -19.29 -6.16 32.54
N GLU A 192 -20.00 -5.79 33.60
CA GLU A 192 -20.71 -6.76 34.48
C GLU A 192 -19.77 -7.82 35.09
N GLY A 193 -18.50 -7.44 35.38
CA GLY A 193 -17.49 -8.34 35.93
C GLY A 193 -16.81 -9.27 34.90
N GLU A 194 -17.16 -9.15 33.63
CA GLU A 194 -16.49 -9.89 32.52
C GLU A 194 -15.61 -8.96 31.69
N SER A 195 -14.38 -9.38 31.43
CA SER A 195 -13.49 -8.69 30.50
C SER A 195 -13.75 -9.18 29.08
N ARG A 196 -14.03 -8.24 28.18
CA ARG A 196 -14.25 -8.53 26.76
C ARG A 196 -13.43 -7.58 25.88
N THR A 197 -12.79 -8.11 24.87
CA THR A 197 -12.12 -7.29 23.87
C THR A 197 -13.12 -6.82 22.82
N VAL A 198 -13.09 -5.52 22.53
CA VAL A 198 -13.90 -4.89 21.47
C VAL A 198 -13.01 -4.19 20.47
N LEU A 199 -13.51 -3.96 19.26
CA LEU A 199 -12.85 -3.19 18.22
C LEU A 199 -13.65 -1.89 17.98
N PHE A 200 -13.05 -0.76 18.26
CA PHE A 200 -13.58 0.55 17.90
C PHE A 200 -13.24 0.86 16.45
N LEU A 201 -14.25 1.21 15.66
CA LEU A 201 -14.14 1.55 14.23
C LEU A 201 -14.46 3.03 13.96
N ARG A 202 -14.79 3.81 14.99
CA ARG A 202 -14.97 5.26 14.96
C ARG A 202 -14.15 5.88 16.06
N GLY A 203 -13.33 6.88 15.70
CA GLY A 203 -12.47 7.59 16.62
C GLY A 203 -13.24 8.55 17.51
N THR A 204 -12.59 8.91 18.61
CA THR A 204 -12.99 9.96 19.55
C THR A 204 -11.78 10.85 19.83
N PRO A 205 -11.91 11.96 20.57
CA PRO A 205 -10.74 12.71 21.01
C PRO A 205 -9.72 11.85 21.77
N GLN A 206 -10.15 10.78 22.46
CA GLN A 206 -9.31 9.94 23.30
C GLN A 206 -8.57 8.82 22.56
N PHE A 207 -8.96 8.47 21.35
CA PHE A 207 -8.27 7.45 20.54
C PHE A 207 -8.52 7.60 19.04
N GLU A 208 -7.60 7.08 18.24
CA GLU A 208 -7.74 7.05 16.80
C GLU A 208 -8.46 5.77 16.34
N ALA A 209 -9.52 5.94 15.56
CA ALA A 209 -10.15 4.88 14.80
C ALA A 209 -10.92 5.51 13.64
N GLY A 210 -11.24 4.74 12.61
CA GLY A 210 -11.96 5.28 11.47
C GLY A 210 -12.23 4.24 10.40
N SER A 211 -13.15 4.55 9.52
CA SER A 211 -13.44 3.74 8.35
C SER A 211 -13.86 4.64 7.21
N ARG A 212 -13.46 4.30 5.98
CA ARG A 212 -13.92 4.95 4.75
C ARG A 212 -15.39 4.61 4.45
N PHE A 213 -15.90 3.53 5.04
CA PHE A 213 -17.29 3.12 4.90
C PHE A 213 -18.19 3.93 5.85
N LYS A 214 -19.05 4.77 5.29
CA LYS A 214 -19.84 5.80 6.00
C LYS A 214 -20.64 5.25 7.18
N HIS A 215 -21.30 4.10 7.00
CA HIS A 215 -22.25 3.52 7.98
C HIS A 215 -21.61 2.50 8.92
N THR A 216 -20.28 2.40 8.97
CA THR A 216 -19.59 1.50 9.90
C THR A 216 -20.00 1.78 11.35
N PRO A 217 -20.41 0.76 12.13
CA PRO A 217 -20.76 0.96 13.54
C PRO A 217 -19.55 1.44 14.35
N PRO A 218 -19.75 2.20 15.44
CA PRO A 218 -18.65 2.76 16.23
C PRO A 218 -17.82 1.70 16.95
N VAL A 219 -18.43 0.58 17.34
CA VAL A 219 -17.79 -0.52 18.07
C VAL A 219 -18.42 -1.86 17.71
N ILE A 220 -17.58 -2.90 17.62
CA ILE A 220 -17.99 -4.29 17.36
C ILE A 220 -17.28 -5.25 18.32
N LYS A 221 -17.69 -6.52 18.33
CA LYS A 221 -16.88 -7.56 18.94
C LYS A 221 -15.55 -7.71 18.21
N PHE A 222 -14.49 -8.02 18.95
CA PHE A 222 -13.16 -8.22 18.37
C PHE A 222 -13.04 -9.64 17.76
N GLU A 223 -13.75 -9.85 16.67
CA GLU A 223 -13.83 -11.10 15.90
C GLU A 223 -13.83 -10.78 14.42
N TYR A 224 -13.18 -11.61 13.61
CA TYR A 224 -13.07 -11.42 12.16
C TYR A 224 -14.46 -11.34 11.48
N ASP A 225 -15.36 -12.30 11.79
CA ASP A 225 -16.70 -12.33 11.21
C ASP A 225 -17.54 -11.10 11.59
N SER A 226 -17.33 -10.55 12.79
CA SER A 226 -17.99 -9.32 13.22
C SER A 226 -17.49 -8.10 12.41
N LEU A 227 -16.21 -8.08 12.03
CA LEU A 227 -15.65 -7.03 11.18
C LEU A 227 -16.18 -7.14 9.75
N VAL A 228 -16.17 -8.34 9.16
CA VAL A 228 -16.72 -8.58 7.81
C VAL A 228 -18.19 -8.15 7.75
N LYS A 229 -18.99 -8.60 8.71
CA LYS A 229 -20.42 -8.26 8.80
C LYS A 229 -20.64 -6.76 8.91
N ALA A 230 -19.89 -6.07 9.77
CA ALA A 230 -20.03 -4.63 9.98
C ALA A 230 -19.72 -3.81 8.72
N ILE A 231 -18.73 -4.24 7.94
CA ILE A 231 -18.36 -3.56 6.68
C ILE A 231 -19.39 -3.88 5.58
N ALA A 232 -19.81 -5.13 5.45
CA ALA A 232 -20.85 -5.51 4.48
C ALA A 232 -22.15 -4.73 4.72
N GLU A 233 -22.65 -4.68 5.97
CA GLU A 233 -23.83 -3.91 6.34
C GLU A 233 -23.68 -2.40 6.08
N ALA A 234 -22.47 -1.85 6.30
CA ALA A 234 -22.19 -0.45 6.02
C ALA A 234 -22.26 -0.13 4.51
N ILE A 235 -21.74 -1.02 3.68
CA ILE A 235 -21.79 -0.92 2.21
C ILE A 235 -23.25 -1.02 1.73
N GLU A 236 -23.99 -2.03 2.18
CA GLU A 236 -25.40 -2.22 1.81
C GLU A 236 -26.29 -1.03 2.18
N LYS A 237 -26.04 -0.44 3.35
CA LYS A 237 -26.79 0.73 3.78
C LYS A 237 -26.49 1.97 2.92
N GLU A 238 -25.25 2.15 2.51
CA GLU A 238 -24.88 3.24 1.62
C GLU A 238 -25.49 3.07 0.22
N GLU A 239 -25.56 1.83 -0.28
CA GLU A 239 -26.23 1.50 -1.53
C GLU A 239 -27.73 1.83 -1.48
N GLN A 240 -28.40 1.44 -0.40
CA GLN A 240 -29.82 1.75 -0.20
C GLN A 240 -30.12 3.28 -0.17
N GLU A 241 -29.19 4.06 0.39
CA GLU A 241 -29.31 5.53 0.43
C GLU A 241 -29.08 6.18 -0.94
N LYS A 242 -28.11 5.69 -1.71
CA LYS A 242 -27.68 6.29 -2.99
C LYS A 242 -28.37 5.70 -4.21
N GLY A 243 -28.88 4.47 -4.15
CA GLY A 243 -29.59 3.79 -5.23
C GLY A 243 -28.76 3.50 -6.49
N GLN A 244 -27.43 3.46 -6.40
CA GLN A 244 -26.54 3.39 -7.57
C GLN A 244 -25.26 2.57 -7.36
N THR A 245 -25.13 1.78 -6.32
CA THR A 245 -23.85 1.08 -6.08
C THR A 245 -23.92 -0.33 -6.64
N GLU A 246 -23.07 -0.64 -7.61
CA GLU A 246 -22.84 -2.03 -8.00
C GLU A 246 -21.97 -2.70 -6.95
N ILE A 247 -22.55 -3.58 -6.16
CA ILE A 247 -21.84 -4.39 -5.17
C ILE A 247 -21.50 -5.74 -5.79
N VAL A 248 -20.26 -6.17 -5.61
CA VAL A 248 -19.78 -7.49 -6.01
C VAL A 248 -19.37 -8.29 -4.77
N GLU A 249 -19.47 -9.60 -4.84
CA GLU A 249 -19.04 -10.50 -3.75
C GLU A 249 -17.51 -10.43 -3.59
N THR A 250 -16.79 -10.42 -4.69
CA THR A 250 -15.33 -10.29 -4.74
C THR A 250 -14.94 -9.45 -5.93
N ASN A 251 -13.95 -8.58 -5.76
CA ASN A 251 -13.38 -7.81 -6.86
C ASN A 251 -11.87 -8.06 -6.89
N SER A 252 -11.29 -8.33 -8.05
CA SER A 252 -9.84 -8.33 -8.23
C SER A 252 -9.45 -7.00 -8.85
N ASN A 253 -9.14 -6.02 -8.02
CA ASN A 253 -8.63 -4.70 -8.42
C ASN A 253 -7.09 -4.67 -8.45
N ALA A 254 -6.45 -5.80 -8.77
CA ALA A 254 -5.02 -5.76 -9.04
C ALA A 254 -4.78 -4.73 -10.14
N PHE A 255 -4.00 -3.69 -9.83
CA PHE A 255 -3.47 -2.86 -10.89
C PHE A 255 -2.61 -3.77 -11.75
N GLU A 256 -3.01 -4.02 -12.99
CA GLU A 256 -2.13 -4.65 -13.97
C GLU A 256 -0.96 -3.70 -14.20
N VAL A 257 0.09 -3.88 -13.41
CA VAL A 257 1.36 -3.21 -13.64
C VAL A 257 2.05 -4.00 -14.74
N GLU A 258 1.91 -3.56 -15.99
CA GLU A 258 2.79 -4.03 -17.05
C GLU A 258 4.22 -3.59 -16.70
N THR A 259 5.00 -4.49 -16.17
CA THR A 259 6.45 -4.32 -16.12
C THR A 259 7.00 -4.53 -17.53
N ILE A 260 6.98 -3.48 -18.34
CA ILE A 260 7.69 -3.51 -19.62
C ILE A 260 9.18 -3.44 -19.27
N SER A 261 9.94 -4.45 -19.67
CA SER A 261 11.38 -4.44 -19.44
C SER A 261 12.02 -3.26 -20.20
N PHE A 262 13.04 -2.66 -19.62
CA PHE A 262 13.77 -1.57 -20.25
C PHE A 262 14.31 -1.94 -21.64
N GLU A 263 14.75 -3.19 -21.81
CA GLU A 263 15.26 -3.69 -23.10
C GLU A 263 14.13 -3.86 -24.12
N ASP A 264 12.92 -4.30 -23.67
CA ASP A 264 11.76 -4.43 -24.57
C ASP A 264 11.30 -3.04 -25.03
N LEU A 265 11.29 -2.02 -24.13
CA LEU A 265 10.99 -0.63 -24.53
C LEU A 265 11.97 -0.10 -25.56
N LYS A 266 13.26 -0.36 -25.41
CA LYS A 266 14.28 0.06 -26.38
C LYS A 266 14.09 -0.63 -27.72
N ALA A 267 13.78 -1.92 -27.72
CA ALA A 267 13.49 -2.67 -28.93
C ALA A 267 12.26 -2.12 -29.64
N GLU A 268 11.18 -1.89 -28.92
CA GLU A 268 9.95 -1.30 -29.43
C GLU A 268 10.17 0.10 -30.03
N ILE A 269 10.85 1.01 -29.32
CA ILE A 269 11.14 2.36 -29.83
C ILE A 269 11.97 2.30 -31.11
N LYS A 270 12.89 1.32 -31.21
CA LYS A 270 13.67 1.12 -32.44
C LYS A 270 12.77 0.72 -33.62
N ASP A 271 11.80 -0.18 -33.38
CA ASP A 271 10.88 -0.64 -34.41
C ASP A 271 9.91 0.47 -34.83
N LEU A 272 9.33 1.19 -33.87
CA LEU A 272 8.48 2.37 -34.11
C LEU A 272 9.24 3.48 -34.86
N THR A 273 10.52 3.71 -34.52
CA THR A 273 11.36 4.67 -35.24
C THR A 273 11.57 4.24 -36.70
N ALA A 274 11.75 2.95 -36.94
CA ALA A 274 11.87 2.45 -38.32
C ALA A 274 10.58 2.65 -39.14
N GLU A 275 9.42 2.50 -38.52
CA GLU A 275 8.13 2.79 -39.14
C GLU A 275 7.92 4.29 -39.36
N LEU A 276 8.29 5.12 -38.40
CA LEU A 276 8.25 6.58 -38.55
C LEU A 276 9.08 7.06 -39.74
N ILE A 277 10.26 6.45 -39.96
CA ILE A 277 11.11 6.76 -41.11
C ILE A 277 10.39 6.39 -42.44
N LYS A 278 9.68 5.29 -42.48
CA LYS A 278 8.91 4.90 -43.68
C LYS A 278 7.78 5.88 -44.01
N VAL A 279 7.14 6.43 -42.98
CA VAL A 279 6.00 7.35 -43.09
C VAL A 279 6.43 8.77 -43.41
N GLN A 280 7.46 9.29 -42.72
CA GLN A 280 7.83 10.72 -42.76
C GLN A 280 9.16 11.00 -43.48
N GLY A 281 9.91 9.97 -43.86
CA GLY A 281 11.27 10.10 -44.39
C GLY A 281 12.33 10.30 -43.29
N ALA A 282 13.58 9.98 -43.61
CA ALA A 282 14.65 9.87 -42.63
C ALA A 282 14.96 11.20 -41.88
N ASP A 283 15.00 12.32 -42.60
CA ASP A 283 15.36 13.63 -41.97
C ASP A 283 14.26 14.14 -41.04
N THR A 284 13.00 14.04 -41.44
CA THR A 284 11.84 14.43 -40.61
C THR A 284 11.73 13.53 -39.37
N ALA A 285 11.82 12.20 -39.55
CA ALA A 285 11.78 11.25 -38.44
C ALA A 285 12.91 11.49 -37.44
N LYS A 286 14.12 11.79 -37.89
CA LYS A 286 15.24 12.13 -37.02
C LYS A 286 14.98 13.38 -36.19
N LYS A 287 14.37 14.42 -36.75
CA LYS A 287 13.97 15.62 -36.02
C LYS A 287 12.87 15.30 -35.02
N THR A 288 11.81 14.61 -35.41
CA THR A 288 10.71 14.17 -34.54
C THR A 288 11.24 13.35 -33.35
N MET A 289 12.10 12.37 -33.60
CA MET A 289 12.73 11.58 -32.53
C MET A 289 13.55 12.42 -31.57
N LYS A 290 14.33 13.36 -32.09
CA LYS A 290 15.08 14.28 -31.23
C LYS A 290 14.16 15.11 -30.33
N ASP A 291 13.10 15.69 -30.92
CA ASP A 291 12.14 16.50 -30.19
C ASP A 291 11.41 15.69 -29.10
N LEU A 292 11.00 14.45 -29.38
CA LEU A 292 10.39 13.54 -28.42
C LEU A 292 11.35 13.19 -27.27
N VAL A 293 12.58 12.81 -27.62
CA VAL A 293 13.61 12.48 -26.61
C VAL A 293 13.91 13.68 -25.73
N GLU A 294 14.08 14.88 -26.31
CA GLU A 294 14.32 16.08 -25.52
C GLU A 294 13.12 16.49 -24.65
N THR A 295 11.90 16.23 -25.11
CA THR A 295 10.68 16.51 -24.36
C THR A 295 10.58 15.65 -23.09
N HIS A 296 10.82 14.34 -23.19
CA HIS A 296 10.60 13.41 -22.08
C HIS A 296 11.86 13.13 -21.24
N LEU A 297 13.05 13.20 -21.85
CA LEU A 297 14.31 12.86 -21.19
C LEU A 297 15.19 14.09 -20.88
N GLY A 298 14.82 15.27 -21.41
CA GLY A 298 15.55 16.54 -21.20
C GLY A 298 16.47 16.93 -22.35
N LYS A 299 16.73 18.24 -22.46
CA LYS A 299 17.55 18.82 -23.54
C LYS A 299 18.92 18.18 -23.65
N GLY A 300 19.34 17.88 -24.89
CA GLY A 300 20.63 17.31 -25.20
C GLY A 300 20.81 15.84 -24.87
N ARG A 301 19.78 15.18 -24.37
CA ARG A 301 19.79 13.73 -24.13
C ARG A 301 19.57 12.95 -25.43
N THR A 302 20.10 11.75 -25.47
CA THR A 302 19.90 10.81 -26.58
C THR A 302 19.46 9.46 -26.03
N LEU A 303 18.84 8.61 -26.87
CA LEU A 303 18.45 7.24 -26.46
C LEU A 303 19.65 6.38 -26.02
N LYS A 304 20.89 6.78 -26.36
CA LYS A 304 22.10 6.06 -25.94
C LYS A 304 22.45 6.32 -24.46
N ASP A 305 22.03 7.47 -23.94
CA ASP A 305 22.36 7.92 -22.59
C ASP A 305 21.31 7.47 -21.56
N VAL A 306 20.26 6.74 -21.99
CA VAL A 306 19.13 6.32 -21.16
C VAL A 306 19.48 5.05 -20.39
N THR A 307 19.16 5.03 -19.11
CA THR A 307 19.35 3.91 -18.22
C THR A 307 17.98 3.38 -17.72
N GLU A 308 17.95 2.23 -17.04
CA GLU A 308 16.73 1.67 -16.43
C GLU A 308 16.02 2.66 -15.50
N LEU A 309 16.74 3.62 -14.88
CA LEU A 309 16.14 4.65 -14.02
C LEU A 309 15.18 5.59 -14.78
N GLN A 310 15.26 5.61 -16.10
CA GLN A 310 14.43 6.46 -16.96
C GLN A 310 13.42 5.64 -17.79
N ALA A 311 13.12 4.42 -17.36
CA ALA A 311 12.16 3.54 -18.07
C ALA A 311 10.76 4.18 -18.22
N GLU A 312 10.28 4.90 -17.19
CA GLU A 312 9.00 5.61 -17.26
C GLU A 312 9.01 6.71 -18.35
N GLN A 313 10.07 7.53 -18.42
CA GLN A 313 10.21 8.56 -19.43
C GLN A 313 10.34 7.94 -20.83
N LEU A 314 11.02 6.80 -20.92
CA LEU A 314 11.16 6.07 -22.17
C LEU A 314 9.80 5.50 -22.64
N SER A 315 8.92 5.07 -21.73
CA SER A 315 7.59 4.62 -22.06
C SER A 315 6.71 5.70 -22.69
N LEU A 316 6.92 6.98 -22.28
CA LEU A 316 6.21 8.12 -22.88
C LEU A 316 6.70 8.37 -24.32
N VAL A 317 7.98 8.18 -24.60
CA VAL A 317 8.51 8.27 -25.98
C VAL A 317 7.85 7.19 -26.86
N ALA A 318 7.72 5.95 -26.36
CA ALA A 318 7.04 4.88 -27.09
C ALA A 318 5.56 5.19 -27.31
N TYR A 319 4.88 5.70 -26.27
CA TYR A 319 3.47 6.12 -26.36
C TYR A 319 3.24 7.16 -27.45
N ASP A 320 4.00 8.26 -27.44
CA ASP A 320 3.87 9.32 -28.44
C ASP A 320 4.16 8.81 -29.88
N LEU A 321 5.12 7.90 -30.03
CA LEU A 321 5.41 7.28 -31.32
C LEU A 321 4.22 6.42 -31.83
N ARG A 322 3.59 5.64 -30.95
CA ARG A 322 2.37 4.88 -31.31
C ARG A 322 1.25 5.81 -31.75
N GLU A 323 0.99 6.87 -31.00
CA GLU A 323 -0.03 7.87 -31.33
C GLU A 323 0.24 8.53 -32.69
N MET A 324 1.50 8.92 -32.97
CA MET A 324 1.88 9.51 -34.25
C MET A 324 1.71 8.54 -35.43
N LEU A 325 1.93 7.25 -35.20
CA LEU A 325 1.77 6.21 -36.21
C LEU A 325 0.35 5.65 -36.27
N LYS A 326 -0.56 6.07 -35.34
CA LYS A 326 -1.93 5.54 -35.17
C LYS A 326 -1.95 4.02 -35.03
N ILE A 327 -0.97 3.48 -34.32
CA ILE A 327 -0.88 2.06 -33.98
C ILE A 327 -1.53 1.91 -32.59
N ALA A 328 -2.63 1.16 -32.54
CA ALA A 328 -3.38 0.86 -31.31
C ALA A 328 -2.67 -0.20 -30.45
#